data_15915a70a35b2f41b2c8f42695791d6c
#
_entry.id   15915a70a35b2f41b2c8f42695791d6c
#
_cell.length_a   1.000
_cell.length_b   1.000
_cell.length_c   1.000
_cell.angle_alpha   90.00
_cell.angle_beta   90.00
_cell.angle_gamma   90.00
#
_symmetry.space_group_name_H-M   'P 1'
#
loop_
_entity.id
_entity.type
_entity.pdbx_description
1 polymer ?
#
loop_
_entity_poly.entity_id
_entity_poly.type
_entity_poly.pdbx_seq_one_letter_code
_entity_poly.pdbx_strand_id
1 'polypeptide(L)'
;IALLGATANEKKGGFSILKNLMAGFSGNIYPVNPRYSEIDGLPCFSAIAQVPDPVDMAIIFVPASAVPELVQACAKRGLSGVIIQCAGFAETGEKGKALQNQLAEISRRTGIRIWGPNCMGLVDAVHKRVFSFVSPSIWDEGLLPGNISLIVQSGMLSAGFLIDMMTRDKLGVSKVCSIGNKVDVNECDILEYLLADPDTAVIGLYLESIKEGRRFLEICKSAKKPVVVLQGGKSENGARAAMSHTASMAVNSAIIKGAMAQAGVVQADDFKQMIDFSQTLALFPNAHRCRPGRIAIVTFSGGAGIVSSDFLDRHGLALADLSAETLESLKEVFPEWMPPSNPIDLWPAVERSGVDKAYGHTLEAVCADPGLDAVFLHAFVGGLIWRLKLKPIVETAREAGKPIFVWLIGNEKDAQ
;
A
#
# COMPACT_ATOMS: atom_id res chain seq x y z
N ILE A 1 13.96 13.10 -19.17
CA ILE A 1 13.53 13.80 -17.95
C ILE A 1 14.52 14.92 -17.64
N ALA A 2 14.03 16.14 -17.34
CA ALA A 2 14.84 17.23 -16.80
C ALA A 2 14.72 17.29 -15.27
N LEU A 3 15.84 17.42 -14.55
CA LEU A 3 15.87 17.61 -13.09
C LEU A 3 16.27 19.04 -12.76
N LEU A 4 15.31 19.90 -12.45
CA LEU A 4 15.52 21.29 -12.06
C LEU A 4 15.85 21.37 -10.57
N GLY A 5 17.07 21.80 -10.26
CA GLY A 5 17.63 21.78 -8.92
C GLY A 5 18.56 20.59 -8.65
N ALA A 6 19.04 19.94 -9.73
CA ALA A 6 20.10 18.96 -9.63
C ALA A 6 21.33 19.52 -8.90
N THR A 7 22.06 18.71 -8.13
CA THR A 7 23.19 19.17 -7.36
C THR A 7 24.15 18.01 -7.04
N ALA A 8 25.44 18.31 -6.95
CA ALA A 8 26.47 17.38 -6.46
C ALA A 8 26.52 17.30 -4.92
N ASN A 9 25.75 18.09 -4.19
CA ASN A 9 25.72 18.09 -2.74
C ASN A 9 24.86 16.95 -2.21
N GLU A 10 25.49 15.93 -1.64
CA GLU A 10 24.85 14.71 -1.10
C GLU A 10 23.80 14.96 -0.01
N LYS A 11 23.86 16.10 0.68
CA LYS A 11 22.92 16.47 1.74
C LYS A 11 21.60 17.07 1.20
N LYS A 12 21.44 17.15 -0.11
CA LYS A 12 20.27 17.77 -0.74
C LYS A 12 19.48 16.76 -1.57
N GLY A 13 18.13 16.87 -1.53
CA GLY A 13 17.25 15.98 -2.25
C GLY A 13 17.47 15.94 -3.77
N GLY A 14 17.92 17.04 -4.39
CA GLY A 14 18.28 17.05 -5.81
C GLY A 14 19.43 16.09 -6.18
N PHE A 15 20.33 15.79 -5.24
CA PHE A 15 21.34 14.74 -5.38
C PHE A 15 20.68 13.36 -5.37
N SER A 16 19.84 13.08 -4.35
CA SER A 16 19.17 11.80 -4.24
C SER A 16 18.30 11.49 -5.45
N ILE A 17 17.56 12.48 -5.95
CA ILE A 17 16.74 12.32 -7.16
C ILE A 17 17.62 11.96 -8.36
N LEU A 18 18.75 12.66 -8.56
CA LEU A 18 19.66 12.39 -9.66
C LEU A 18 20.21 10.97 -9.58
N LYS A 19 20.69 10.54 -8.43
CA LYS A 19 21.20 9.17 -8.20
C LYS A 19 20.13 8.11 -8.47
N ASN A 20 18.91 8.33 -8.00
CA ASN A 20 17.79 7.43 -8.23
C ASN A 20 17.43 7.33 -9.73
N LEU A 21 17.43 8.45 -10.44
CA LEU A 21 17.22 8.45 -11.90
C LEU A 21 18.34 7.68 -12.61
N MET A 22 19.59 7.95 -12.28
CA MET A 22 20.75 7.26 -12.91
C MET A 22 20.75 5.76 -12.65
N ALA A 23 20.27 5.32 -11.48
CA ALA A 23 20.24 3.90 -11.12
C ALA A 23 19.15 3.10 -11.85
N GLY A 24 18.00 3.71 -12.20
CA GLY A 24 16.85 2.94 -12.67
C GLY A 24 16.16 3.46 -13.94
N PHE A 25 16.40 4.69 -14.36
CA PHE A 25 15.73 5.25 -15.54
C PHE A 25 16.58 5.07 -16.79
N SER A 26 16.02 4.41 -17.80
CA SER A 26 16.71 4.09 -19.05
C SER A 26 16.68 5.21 -20.12
N GLY A 27 15.94 6.30 -19.86
CA GLY A 27 15.84 7.43 -20.79
C GLY A 27 16.88 8.51 -20.50
N ASN A 28 16.84 9.59 -21.27
CA ASN A 28 17.76 10.72 -21.12
C ASN A 28 17.48 11.48 -19.81
N ILE A 29 18.54 11.76 -19.06
CA ILE A 29 18.50 12.54 -17.82
C ILE A 29 19.27 13.83 -18.05
N TYR A 30 18.60 14.96 -17.81
CA TYR A 30 19.15 16.29 -18.01
C TYR A 30 19.19 17.07 -16.67
N PRO A 31 20.33 17.08 -15.96
CA PRO A 31 20.51 17.97 -14.82
C PRO A 31 20.37 19.44 -15.23
N VAL A 32 19.62 20.22 -14.46
CA VAL A 32 19.45 21.66 -14.69
C VAL A 32 19.77 22.43 -13.42
N ASN A 33 20.87 23.19 -13.46
CA ASN A 33 21.28 24.08 -12.36
C ASN A 33 22.31 25.09 -12.87
N PRO A 34 22.10 26.41 -12.72
CA PRO A 34 23.02 27.44 -13.23
C PRO A 34 24.41 27.46 -12.57
N ARG A 35 24.63 26.67 -11.49
CA ARG A 35 25.89 26.64 -10.76
C ARG A 35 26.85 25.56 -11.22
N TYR A 36 26.44 24.67 -12.11
CA TYR A 36 27.24 23.53 -12.56
C TYR A 36 27.26 23.47 -14.09
N SER A 37 28.36 23.04 -14.66
CA SER A 37 28.47 22.66 -16.07
C SER A 37 28.33 21.14 -16.27
N GLU A 38 28.59 20.36 -15.20
CA GLU A 38 28.52 18.91 -15.18
C GLU A 38 28.19 18.42 -13.76
N ILE A 39 27.43 17.35 -13.63
CA ILE A 39 27.19 16.64 -12.36
C ILE A 39 27.23 15.13 -12.64
N ASP A 40 28.10 14.39 -11.95
CA ASP A 40 28.25 12.94 -12.07
C ASP A 40 28.45 12.44 -13.51
N GLY A 41 29.20 13.14 -14.31
CA GLY A 41 29.47 12.81 -15.72
C GLY A 41 28.34 13.20 -16.69
N LEU A 42 27.27 13.79 -16.20
CA LEU A 42 26.18 14.30 -17.04
C LEU A 42 26.33 15.81 -17.29
N PRO A 43 26.25 16.28 -18.54
CA PRO A 43 26.18 17.72 -18.85
C PRO A 43 25.06 18.40 -18.08
N CYS A 44 25.35 19.52 -17.40
CA CYS A 44 24.37 20.27 -16.63
C CYS A 44 24.02 21.58 -17.35
N PHE A 45 22.74 21.79 -17.54
CA PHE A 45 22.22 22.96 -18.27
C PHE A 45 21.87 24.09 -17.29
N SER A 46 22.07 25.34 -17.67
CA SER A 46 21.74 26.46 -16.79
C SER A 46 20.25 26.75 -16.71
N ALA A 47 19.47 26.36 -17.73
CA ALA A 47 18.03 26.55 -17.82
C ALA A 47 17.36 25.44 -18.65
N ILE A 48 16.06 25.19 -18.39
CA ILE A 48 15.27 24.18 -19.14
C ILE A 48 15.22 24.48 -20.64
N ALA A 49 15.32 25.75 -21.04
CA ALA A 49 15.32 26.16 -22.45
C ALA A 49 16.54 25.66 -23.23
N GLN A 50 17.64 25.31 -22.55
CA GLN A 50 18.87 24.81 -23.17
C GLN A 50 18.92 23.26 -23.23
N VAL A 51 18.02 22.58 -22.56
CA VAL A 51 17.94 21.13 -22.57
C VAL A 51 17.60 20.62 -23.96
N PRO A 52 18.35 19.67 -24.55
CA PRO A 52 18.05 19.12 -25.86
C PRO A 52 16.77 18.28 -25.87
N ASP A 53 16.19 18.13 -27.06
CA ASP A 53 15.09 17.18 -27.28
C ASP A 53 15.60 15.73 -27.42
N PRO A 54 14.78 14.73 -27.07
CA PRO A 54 13.45 14.87 -26.47
C PRO A 54 13.50 15.10 -24.95
N VAL A 55 12.60 15.95 -24.44
CA VAL A 55 12.35 16.11 -23.01
C VAL A 55 10.84 16.11 -22.75
N ASP A 56 10.32 15.12 -22.03
CA ASP A 56 8.88 14.90 -21.86
C ASP A 56 8.33 15.51 -20.58
N MET A 57 9.12 15.45 -19.49
CA MET A 57 8.71 15.92 -18.18
C MET A 57 9.88 16.46 -17.36
N ALA A 58 9.56 17.20 -16.30
CA ALA A 58 10.55 17.67 -15.36
C ALA A 58 10.23 17.26 -13.91
N ILE A 59 11.29 17.06 -13.12
CA ILE A 59 11.22 16.99 -11.65
C ILE A 59 11.80 18.28 -11.11
N ILE A 60 11.08 18.95 -10.21
CA ILE A 60 11.46 20.26 -9.67
C ILE A 60 11.73 20.13 -8.17
N PHE A 61 12.97 20.43 -7.77
CA PHE A 61 13.41 20.44 -6.38
C PHE A 61 14.23 21.70 -6.07
N VAL A 62 13.57 22.84 -5.99
CA VAL A 62 14.14 24.17 -5.73
C VAL A 62 13.29 24.89 -4.67
N PRO A 63 13.74 26.05 -4.12
CA PRO A 63 12.91 26.88 -3.25
C PRO A 63 11.56 27.24 -3.89
N ALA A 64 10.48 27.14 -3.12
CA ALA A 64 9.10 27.31 -3.62
C ALA A 64 8.86 28.61 -4.42
N SER A 65 9.51 29.71 -4.04
CA SER A 65 9.38 31.00 -4.72
C SER A 65 9.82 31.00 -6.20
N ALA A 66 10.74 30.08 -6.57
CA ALA A 66 11.21 29.97 -7.94
C ALA A 66 10.36 29.03 -8.81
N VAL A 67 9.50 28.21 -8.19
CA VAL A 67 8.77 27.14 -8.88
C VAL A 67 7.78 27.64 -9.92
N PRO A 68 6.95 28.67 -9.68
CA PRO A 68 5.98 29.12 -10.69
C PRO A 68 6.63 29.54 -12.02
N GLU A 69 7.75 30.23 -11.95
CA GLU A 69 8.50 30.65 -13.16
C GLU A 69 9.05 29.43 -13.91
N LEU A 70 9.60 28.45 -13.18
CA LEU A 70 10.14 27.22 -13.78
C LEU A 70 9.03 26.37 -14.42
N VAL A 71 7.86 26.25 -13.79
CA VAL A 71 6.70 25.54 -14.38
C VAL A 71 6.24 26.24 -15.66
N GLN A 72 6.20 27.59 -15.66
CA GLN A 72 5.88 28.36 -16.86
C GLN A 72 6.91 28.13 -17.97
N ALA A 73 8.20 28.02 -17.63
CA ALA A 73 9.26 27.73 -18.60
C ALA A 73 9.14 26.30 -19.15
N CYS A 74 8.80 25.31 -18.30
CA CYS A 74 8.50 23.93 -18.72
C CYS A 74 7.31 23.88 -19.68
N ALA A 75 6.22 24.60 -19.37
CA ALA A 75 5.05 24.68 -20.25
C ALA A 75 5.37 25.31 -21.62
N LYS A 76 6.16 26.42 -21.65
CA LYS A 76 6.64 27.01 -22.89
C LYS A 76 7.50 26.07 -23.73
N ARG A 77 8.24 25.18 -23.07
CA ARG A 77 9.10 24.17 -23.71
C ARG A 77 8.28 22.98 -24.25
N GLY A 78 6.98 22.91 -23.94
CA GLY A 78 6.08 21.84 -24.39
C GLY A 78 6.14 20.57 -23.56
N LEU A 79 6.64 20.61 -22.31
CA LEU A 79 6.62 19.46 -21.44
C LEU A 79 5.18 19.07 -21.06
N SER A 80 4.88 17.77 -21.04
CA SER A 80 3.56 17.24 -20.70
C SER A 80 3.22 17.41 -19.22
N GLY A 81 4.23 17.39 -18.33
CA GLY A 81 4.01 17.51 -16.90
C GLY A 81 5.26 17.75 -16.09
N VAL A 82 5.03 18.10 -14.83
CA VAL A 82 6.09 18.29 -13.82
C VAL A 82 5.72 17.61 -12.52
N ILE A 83 6.74 17.07 -11.81
CA ILE A 83 6.64 16.61 -10.43
C ILE A 83 7.33 17.61 -9.53
N ILE A 84 6.59 18.27 -8.64
CA ILE A 84 7.12 19.28 -7.73
C ILE A 84 7.26 18.66 -6.34
N GLN A 85 8.49 18.38 -5.92
CA GLN A 85 8.75 17.67 -4.67
C GLN A 85 9.07 18.60 -3.49
N CYS A 86 9.42 19.87 -3.76
CA CYS A 86 9.71 20.83 -2.70
C CYS A 86 8.44 21.27 -1.95
N ALA A 87 8.62 21.60 -0.67
CA ALA A 87 7.62 22.21 0.21
C ALA A 87 7.71 23.74 0.14
N GLY A 88 6.81 24.45 0.82
CA GLY A 88 6.73 25.90 0.90
C GLY A 88 5.51 26.49 0.22
N PHE A 89 4.44 25.71 0.11
CA PHE A 89 3.17 26.07 -0.54
C PHE A 89 2.04 26.22 0.49
N ALA A 90 0.82 25.79 0.17
CA ALA A 90 -0.36 26.02 1.01
C ALA A 90 -0.21 25.57 2.47
N GLU A 91 0.63 24.59 2.76
CA GLU A 91 0.97 24.10 4.10
C GLU A 91 1.74 25.13 4.96
N THR A 92 2.29 26.19 4.35
CA THR A 92 3.06 27.23 5.05
C THR A 92 2.28 28.53 5.26
N GLY A 93 0.97 28.52 5.03
CA GLY A 93 0.08 29.68 5.22
C GLY A 93 -0.14 30.51 3.95
N GLU A 94 -0.62 31.75 4.11
CA GLU A 94 -1.17 32.55 3.00
C GLU A 94 -0.18 32.85 1.87
N LYS A 95 1.11 33.07 2.17
CA LYS A 95 2.13 33.29 1.13
C LYS A 95 2.35 32.05 0.30
N GLY A 96 2.44 30.88 0.94
CA GLY A 96 2.58 29.60 0.23
C GLY A 96 1.33 29.23 -0.54
N LYS A 97 0.14 29.53 -0.01
CA LYS A 97 -1.13 29.35 -0.72
C LYS A 97 -1.22 30.23 -1.97
N ALA A 98 -0.72 31.45 -1.94
CA ALA A 98 -0.63 32.31 -3.13
C ALA A 98 0.26 31.68 -4.21
N LEU A 99 1.42 31.09 -3.85
CA LEU A 99 2.28 30.36 -4.80
C LEU A 99 1.57 29.14 -5.38
N GLN A 100 0.87 28.38 -4.55
CA GLN A 100 0.10 27.22 -5.03
C GLN A 100 -1.03 27.60 -5.98
N ASN A 101 -1.71 28.72 -5.73
CA ASN A 101 -2.73 29.24 -6.63
C ASN A 101 -2.14 29.65 -8.01
N GLN A 102 -0.92 30.19 -8.02
CA GLN A 102 -0.21 30.47 -9.28
C GLN A 102 0.05 29.18 -10.07
N LEU A 103 0.44 28.09 -9.40
CA LEU A 103 0.64 26.79 -10.06
C LEU A 103 -0.68 26.27 -10.66
N ALA A 104 -1.78 26.34 -9.93
CA ALA A 104 -3.10 25.97 -10.43
C ALA A 104 -3.50 26.78 -11.67
N GLU A 105 -3.24 28.08 -11.66
CA GLU A 105 -3.52 28.97 -12.80
C GLU A 105 -2.64 28.64 -14.02
N ILE A 106 -1.35 28.34 -13.81
CA ILE A 106 -0.44 27.92 -14.88
C ILE A 106 -0.93 26.61 -15.51
N SER A 107 -1.24 25.60 -14.68
CA SER A 107 -1.76 24.31 -15.17
C SER A 107 -3.04 24.53 -16.01
N ARG A 108 -4.02 25.25 -15.47
CA ARG A 108 -5.28 25.52 -16.16
C ARG A 108 -5.11 26.25 -17.51
N ARG A 109 -4.20 27.21 -17.57
CA ARG A 109 -3.97 28.05 -18.76
C ARG A 109 -3.15 27.33 -19.81
N THR A 110 -2.17 26.52 -19.44
CA THR A 110 -1.20 25.91 -20.35
C THR A 110 -1.46 24.44 -20.64
N GLY A 111 -2.27 23.78 -19.83
CA GLY A 111 -2.51 22.33 -19.89
C GLY A 111 -1.38 21.46 -19.34
N ILE A 112 -0.27 22.04 -18.83
CA ILE A 112 0.79 21.26 -18.21
C ILE A 112 0.27 20.58 -16.94
N ARG A 113 0.48 19.27 -16.82
CA ARG A 113 0.06 18.53 -15.65
C ARG A 113 1.05 18.73 -14.48
N ILE A 114 0.53 18.93 -13.27
CA ILE A 114 1.32 19.18 -12.07
C ILE A 114 1.03 18.14 -11.01
N TRP A 115 2.04 17.31 -10.71
CA TRP A 115 2.03 16.38 -9.59
C TRP A 115 2.67 17.02 -8.34
N GLY A 116 1.99 17.00 -7.22
CA GLY A 116 2.39 17.68 -5.97
C GLY A 116 1.73 19.05 -5.84
N PRO A 117 2.39 20.10 -5.36
CA PRO A 117 3.72 20.14 -4.73
C PRO A 117 3.80 19.43 -3.38
N ASN A 118 4.96 19.54 -2.69
CA ASN A 118 5.15 18.98 -1.35
C ASN A 118 4.91 17.46 -1.30
N CYS A 119 5.53 16.71 -2.20
CA CYS A 119 5.37 15.27 -2.33
C CYS A 119 6.72 14.56 -2.44
N MET A 120 6.74 13.25 -2.20
CA MET A 120 7.93 12.41 -2.45
C MET A 120 8.03 11.94 -3.91
N GLY A 121 7.00 12.16 -4.73
CA GLY A 121 6.96 11.71 -6.12
C GLY A 121 6.51 10.26 -6.27
N LEU A 122 7.17 9.50 -7.14
CA LEU A 122 6.79 8.16 -7.55
C LEU A 122 7.94 7.18 -7.38
N VAL A 123 7.63 6.00 -6.84
CA VAL A 123 8.46 4.79 -6.92
C VAL A 123 7.69 3.72 -7.67
N ASP A 124 8.22 3.22 -8.76
CA ASP A 124 7.73 2.08 -9.53
C ASP A 124 8.75 0.94 -9.37
N ALA A 125 8.42 -0.03 -8.52
CA ALA A 125 9.32 -1.12 -8.19
C ALA A 125 9.40 -2.17 -9.31
N VAL A 126 8.32 -2.35 -10.07
CA VAL A 126 8.25 -3.31 -11.18
C VAL A 126 9.18 -2.89 -12.32
N HIS A 127 9.15 -1.61 -12.69
CA HIS A 127 9.97 -1.07 -13.77
C HIS A 127 11.28 -0.44 -13.27
N LYS A 128 11.57 -0.53 -11.97
CA LYS A 128 12.78 0.04 -11.35
C LYS A 128 12.94 1.53 -11.62
N ARG A 129 11.86 2.33 -11.47
CA ARG A 129 11.86 3.77 -11.68
C ARG A 129 11.61 4.49 -10.35
N VAL A 130 12.56 5.28 -9.91
CA VAL A 130 12.46 6.06 -8.66
C VAL A 130 12.56 7.54 -8.99
N PHE A 131 11.42 8.20 -9.08
CA PHE A 131 11.27 9.65 -9.32
C PHE A 131 11.04 10.36 -7.99
N SER A 132 11.99 10.20 -7.07
CA SER A 132 11.84 10.59 -5.67
C SER A 132 13.19 10.98 -5.06
N PHE A 133 13.14 11.84 -4.05
CA PHE A 133 14.30 12.14 -3.21
C PHE A 133 14.51 11.15 -2.04
N VAL A 134 13.81 10.02 -2.03
CA VAL A 134 14.09 8.92 -1.10
C VAL A 134 15.57 8.54 -1.17
N SER A 135 16.14 8.10 -0.05
CA SER A 135 17.56 7.73 0.01
C SER A 135 17.92 6.74 -1.11
N PRO A 136 19.03 6.97 -1.85
CA PRO A 136 19.50 5.99 -2.83
C PRO A 136 19.82 4.61 -2.25
N SER A 137 19.98 4.47 -0.93
CA SER A 137 20.12 3.17 -0.25
C SER A 137 18.94 2.20 -0.51
N ILE A 138 17.80 2.72 -1.00
CA ILE A 138 16.67 1.89 -1.43
C ILE A 138 17.07 0.85 -2.48
N TRP A 139 18.10 1.12 -3.27
CA TRP A 139 18.61 0.17 -4.25
C TRP A 139 19.43 -0.96 -3.62
N ASP A 140 20.16 -0.66 -2.53
CA ASP A 140 20.97 -1.62 -1.79
C ASP A 140 20.10 -2.52 -0.92
N GLU A 141 19.04 -1.98 -0.34
CA GLU A 141 18.04 -2.72 0.45
C GLU A 141 17.18 -3.65 -0.41
N GLY A 142 17.21 -3.47 -1.73
CA GLY A 142 16.49 -4.26 -2.71
C GLY A 142 15.03 -3.84 -2.87
N LEU A 143 14.79 -3.01 -3.88
CA LEU A 143 13.42 -2.63 -4.27
C LEU A 143 12.66 -3.87 -4.75
N LEU A 144 11.74 -4.38 -3.90
CA LEU A 144 10.99 -5.60 -4.16
C LEU A 144 9.77 -5.31 -5.06
N PRO A 145 9.73 -5.86 -6.30
CA PRO A 145 8.54 -5.78 -7.12
C PRO A 145 7.41 -6.65 -6.57
N GLY A 146 6.20 -6.14 -6.65
CA GLY A 146 4.97 -6.81 -6.22
C GLY A 146 3.75 -6.24 -6.93
N ASN A 147 2.57 -6.48 -6.39
CA ASN A 147 1.30 -6.09 -7.02
C ASN A 147 0.43 -5.17 -6.15
N ILE A 148 0.96 -4.64 -5.06
CA ILE A 148 0.27 -3.66 -4.21
C ILE A 148 0.74 -2.27 -4.62
N SER A 149 -0.20 -1.38 -4.95
CA SER A 149 0.09 0.03 -5.19
C SER A 149 -0.46 0.91 -4.07
N LEU A 150 0.29 1.95 -3.72
CA LEU A 150 -0.08 2.89 -2.67
C LEU A 150 -0.26 4.30 -3.24
N ILE A 151 -1.32 4.98 -2.82
CA ILE A 151 -1.51 6.43 -3.00
C ILE A 151 -1.44 7.08 -1.62
N VAL A 152 -0.44 7.90 -1.37
CA VAL A 152 -0.17 8.46 -0.05
C VAL A 152 -0.13 9.98 -0.11
N GLN A 153 -1.02 10.64 0.62
CA GLN A 153 -1.04 12.12 0.63
C GLN A 153 0.17 12.70 1.34
N SER A 154 0.70 12.04 2.38
CA SER A 154 1.90 12.47 3.12
C SER A 154 3.19 11.99 2.46
N GLY A 155 4.13 12.90 2.23
CA GLY A 155 5.43 12.59 1.64
C GLY A 155 6.24 11.61 2.49
N MET A 156 6.49 11.93 3.75
CA MET A 156 7.31 11.10 4.64
C MET A 156 6.67 9.75 4.95
N LEU A 157 5.34 9.67 5.06
CA LEU A 157 4.66 8.39 5.24
C LEU A 157 4.80 7.48 4.02
N SER A 158 4.84 8.02 2.79
CA SER A 158 5.04 7.19 1.59
C SER A 158 6.39 6.48 1.60
N ALA A 159 7.46 7.16 2.04
CA ALA A 159 8.77 6.56 2.23
C ALA A 159 8.77 5.55 3.40
N GLY A 160 8.14 5.91 4.51
CA GLY A 160 8.01 5.05 5.68
C GLY A 160 7.31 3.74 5.36
N PHE A 161 6.17 3.78 4.66
CA PHE A 161 5.46 2.58 4.23
C PHE A 161 6.30 1.72 3.29
N LEU A 162 6.96 2.33 2.32
CA LEU A 162 7.79 1.60 1.39
C LEU A 162 8.90 0.85 2.11
N ILE A 163 9.63 1.52 3.00
CA ILE A 163 10.73 0.92 3.78
C ILE A 163 10.19 -0.17 4.70
N ASP A 164 9.09 0.08 5.43
CA ASP A 164 8.49 -0.89 6.36
C ASP A 164 8.04 -2.16 5.63
N MET A 165 7.32 -2.01 4.53
CA MET A 165 6.88 -3.14 3.71
C MET A 165 8.05 -3.96 3.16
N MET A 166 9.09 -3.31 2.67
CA MET A 166 10.25 -3.99 2.06
C MET A 166 11.12 -4.68 3.10
N THR A 167 11.35 -4.07 4.26
CA THR A 167 12.33 -4.55 5.24
C THR A 167 11.73 -5.44 6.31
N ARG A 168 10.56 -5.10 6.83
CA ARG A 168 9.90 -5.85 7.91
C ARG A 168 9.08 -7.00 7.37
N ASP A 169 8.16 -6.71 6.44
CA ASP A 169 7.20 -7.69 5.95
C ASP A 169 7.69 -8.40 4.68
N LYS A 170 8.80 -7.95 4.09
CA LYS A 170 9.33 -8.42 2.79
C LYS A 170 8.26 -8.42 1.69
N LEU A 171 7.37 -7.45 1.74
CA LEU A 171 6.29 -7.27 0.78
C LEU A 171 6.78 -6.46 -0.41
N GLY A 172 6.55 -7.00 -1.61
CA GLY A 172 6.78 -6.26 -2.84
C GLY A 172 5.66 -5.26 -3.12
N VAL A 173 6.03 -4.15 -3.73
CA VAL A 173 5.08 -3.12 -4.20
C VAL A 173 5.13 -3.00 -5.71
N SER A 174 4.01 -2.59 -6.32
CA SER A 174 4.02 -2.16 -7.72
C SER A 174 4.45 -0.70 -7.79
N LYS A 175 3.62 0.19 -7.28
CA LYS A 175 3.86 1.63 -7.31
C LYS A 175 3.55 2.28 -5.96
N VAL A 176 4.38 3.26 -5.57
CA VAL A 176 4.11 4.12 -4.41
C VAL A 176 4.05 5.56 -4.90
N CYS A 177 2.85 6.13 -4.88
CA CYS A 177 2.50 7.43 -5.40
C CYS A 177 2.29 8.42 -4.25
N SER A 178 3.27 9.29 -3.97
CA SER A 178 3.11 10.38 -3.03
C SER A 178 2.52 11.58 -3.73
N ILE A 179 1.34 12.05 -3.32
CA ILE A 179 0.57 13.06 -4.07
C ILE A 179 0.63 14.48 -3.47
N GLY A 180 1.08 14.63 -2.23
CA GLY A 180 1.28 15.93 -1.58
C GLY A 180 0.04 16.82 -1.54
N ASN A 181 0.20 18.10 -1.92
CA ASN A 181 -0.87 19.11 -1.88
C ASN A 181 -1.91 18.97 -3.00
N LYS A 182 -1.67 18.16 -4.01
CA LYS A 182 -2.63 17.82 -5.08
C LYS A 182 -3.16 19.09 -5.80
N VAL A 183 -2.26 19.93 -6.31
CA VAL A 183 -2.68 21.17 -6.94
C VAL A 183 -3.47 20.95 -8.24
N ASP A 184 -3.09 19.94 -9.02
CA ASP A 184 -3.74 19.50 -10.26
C ASP A 184 -3.98 17.99 -10.19
N VAL A 185 -2.94 17.16 -10.38
CA VAL A 185 -3.06 15.70 -10.26
C VAL A 185 -3.44 15.33 -8.83
N ASN A 186 -4.55 14.60 -8.69
CA ASN A 186 -5.12 14.23 -7.38
C ASN A 186 -5.30 12.70 -7.24
N GLU A 187 -5.90 12.29 -6.12
CA GLU A 187 -6.17 10.89 -5.81
C GLU A 187 -7.03 10.18 -6.86
N CYS A 188 -7.96 10.88 -7.51
CA CYS A 188 -8.82 10.30 -8.54
C CYS A 188 -8.03 9.95 -9.80
N ASP A 189 -7.17 10.87 -10.25
CA ASP A 189 -6.35 10.66 -11.46
C ASP A 189 -5.43 9.45 -11.31
N ILE A 190 -4.77 9.35 -10.14
CA ILE A 190 -3.87 8.23 -9.85
C ILE A 190 -4.64 6.92 -9.64
N LEU A 191 -5.79 6.98 -8.98
CA LEU A 191 -6.64 5.81 -8.78
C LEU A 191 -7.13 5.23 -10.10
N GLU A 192 -7.61 6.06 -11.03
CA GLU A 192 -8.00 5.64 -12.38
C GLU A 192 -6.84 4.97 -13.13
N TYR A 193 -5.65 5.57 -13.05
CA TYR A 193 -4.44 4.99 -13.65
C TYR A 193 -4.13 3.61 -13.06
N LEU A 194 -4.09 3.48 -11.73
CA LEU A 194 -3.75 2.22 -11.06
C LEU A 194 -4.82 1.13 -11.25
N LEU A 195 -6.08 1.50 -11.39
CA LEU A 195 -7.15 0.55 -11.73
C LEU A 195 -6.96 -0.05 -13.13
N ALA A 196 -6.39 0.71 -14.07
CA ALA A 196 -6.06 0.24 -15.41
C ALA A 196 -4.68 -0.45 -15.50
N ASP A 197 -3.78 -0.22 -14.54
CA ASP A 197 -2.41 -0.73 -14.54
C ASP A 197 -2.35 -2.26 -14.35
N PRO A 198 -1.77 -3.03 -15.27
CA PRO A 198 -1.71 -4.49 -15.17
C PRO A 198 -0.86 -5.00 -14.00
N ASP A 199 0.10 -4.23 -13.55
CA ASP A 199 1.00 -4.61 -12.46
C ASP A 199 0.38 -4.40 -11.07
N THR A 200 -0.77 -3.71 -11.00
CA THR A 200 -1.47 -3.42 -9.74
C THR A 200 -2.64 -4.36 -9.55
N ALA A 201 -2.65 -5.12 -8.45
CA ALA A 201 -3.78 -5.97 -8.05
C ALA A 201 -4.66 -5.32 -6.97
N VAL A 202 -4.07 -4.56 -6.05
CA VAL A 202 -4.75 -3.87 -4.94
C VAL A 202 -4.21 -2.47 -4.81
N ILE A 203 -5.07 -1.53 -4.41
CA ILE A 203 -4.71 -0.14 -4.21
C ILE A 203 -5.01 0.26 -2.76
N GLY A 204 -3.94 0.58 -2.01
CA GLY A 204 -4.04 1.16 -0.68
C GLY A 204 -3.94 2.69 -0.75
N LEU A 205 -4.83 3.41 -0.04
CA LEU A 205 -4.81 4.87 -0.01
C LEU A 205 -4.71 5.37 1.43
N TYR A 206 -3.78 6.30 1.66
CA TYR A 206 -3.81 7.17 2.83
C TYR A 206 -4.17 8.59 2.40
N LEU A 207 -5.32 9.09 2.85
CA LEU A 207 -5.85 10.38 2.46
C LEU A 207 -6.23 11.23 3.69
N GLU A 208 -5.83 12.49 3.70
CA GLU A 208 -6.23 13.49 4.69
C GLU A 208 -7.42 14.33 4.19
N SER A 209 -7.61 14.37 2.87
CA SER A 209 -8.72 15.05 2.22
C SER A 209 -9.04 14.40 0.87
N ILE A 210 -10.27 14.54 0.41
CA ILE A 210 -10.72 14.14 -0.92
C ILE A 210 -11.31 15.35 -1.60
N LYS A 211 -10.69 15.81 -2.70
CA LYS A 211 -11.13 17.03 -3.40
C LYS A 211 -12.40 16.81 -4.20
N GLU A 212 -12.46 15.72 -4.94
CA GLU A 212 -13.54 15.40 -5.87
C GLU A 212 -14.34 14.19 -5.35
N GLY A 213 -15.01 14.35 -4.19
CA GLY A 213 -15.65 13.24 -3.47
C GLY A 213 -16.63 12.42 -4.32
N ARG A 214 -17.44 13.06 -5.20
CA ARG A 214 -18.36 12.36 -6.10
C ARG A 214 -17.59 11.49 -7.09
N ARG A 215 -16.61 12.06 -7.80
CA ARG A 215 -15.76 11.33 -8.77
C ARG A 215 -15.04 10.17 -8.07
N PHE A 216 -14.47 10.40 -6.90
CA PHE A 216 -13.81 9.35 -6.12
C PHE A 216 -14.74 8.17 -5.83
N LEU A 217 -15.97 8.43 -5.36
CA LEU A 217 -16.95 7.37 -5.07
C LEU A 217 -17.42 6.65 -6.34
N GLU A 218 -17.59 7.34 -7.45
CA GLU A 218 -17.95 6.75 -8.74
C GLU A 218 -16.84 5.81 -9.25
N ILE A 219 -15.57 6.24 -9.16
CA ILE A 219 -14.42 5.40 -9.50
C ILE A 219 -14.38 4.15 -8.63
N CYS A 220 -14.51 4.31 -7.30
CA CYS A 220 -14.49 3.19 -6.36
C CYS A 220 -15.64 2.20 -6.62
N LYS A 221 -16.86 2.67 -6.91
CA LYS A 221 -18.02 1.80 -7.23
C LYS A 221 -17.79 0.97 -8.48
N SER A 222 -17.10 1.50 -9.46
CA SER A 222 -16.78 0.82 -10.73
C SER A 222 -15.50 -0.02 -10.66
N ALA A 223 -14.75 0.08 -9.57
CA ALA A 223 -13.45 -0.57 -9.40
C ALA A 223 -13.59 -2.10 -9.44
N LYS A 224 -12.81 -2.73 -10.31
CA LYS A 224 -12.69 -4.20 -10.38
C LYS A 224 -11.60 -4.72 -9.44
N LYS A 225 -10.67 -3.88 -9.04
CA LYS A 225 -9.61 -4.18 -8.10
C LYS A 225 -10.00 -3.71 -6.71
N PRO A 226 -9.63 -4.41 -5.62
CA PRO A 226 -9.87 -3.96 -4.27
C PRO A 226 -9.21 -2.60 -3.99
N VAL A 227 -9.96 -1.75 -3.30
CA VAL A 227 -9.50 -0.43 -2.85
C VAL A 227 -9.58 -0.38 -1.33
N VAL A 228 -8.45 -0.15 -0.67
CA VAL A 228 -8.34 -0.02 0.79
C VAL A 228 -8.06 1.45 1.13
N VAL A 229 -8.83 2.04 2.03
CA VAL A 229 -8.66 3.45 2.39
C VAL A 229 -8.45 3.61 3.89
N LEU A 230 -7.34 4.20 4.25
CA LEU A 230 -7.08 4.79 5.55
C LEU A 230 -7.27 6.31 5.46
N GLN A 231 -8.31 6.81 6.11
CA GLN A 231 -8.55 8.25 6.17
C GLN A 231 -7.96 8.84 7.44
N GLY A 232 -7.14 9.88 7.30
CA GLY A 232 -6.71 10.74 8.40
C GLY A 232 -7.79 11.74 8.81
N GLY A 233 -7.68 12.27 10.04
CA GLY A 233 -8.58 13.35 10.51
C GLY A 233 -9.99 12.94 10.90
N LYS A 234 -10.22 11.65 11.26
CA LYS A 234 -11.55 11.13 11.66
C LYS A 234 -12.06 11.66 12.99
N SER A 235 -11.19 11.98 13.96
CA SER A 235 -11.53 12.53 15.28
C SER A 235 -11.43 14.04 15.29
N GLU A 236 -12.01 14.71 16.29
CA GLU A 236 -11.88 16.16 16.46
C GLU A 236 -10.42 16.62 16.56
N ASN A 237 -9.59 15.87 17.29
CA ASN A 237 -8.15 16.15 17.40
C ASN A 237 -7.44 15.93 16.07
N GLY A 238 -7.76 14.83 15.37
CA GLY A 238 -7.23 14.53 14.05
C GLY A 238 -7.65 15.57 13.01
N ALA A 239 -8.90 16.02 13.03
CA ALA A 239 -9.39 17.06 12.13
C ALA A 239 -8.67 18.41 12.36
N ARG A 240 -8.43 18.80 13.62
CA ARG A 240 -7.63 19.99 13.95
C ARG A 240 -6.19 19.87 13.45
N ALA A 241 -5.58 18.69 13.63
CA ALA A 241 -4.23 18.41 13.10
C ALA A 241 -4.19 18.49 11.57
N ALA A 242 -5.16 17.90 10.89
CA ALA A 242 -5.26 17.94 9.42
C ALA A 242 -5.46 19.37 8.89
N MET A 243 -6.29 20.19 9.56
CA MET A 243 -6.44 21.60 9.21
C MET A 243 -5.13 22.38 9.32
N SER A 244 -4.34 22.11 10.36
CA SER A 244 -3.02 22.75 10.54
C SER A 244 -2.00 22.31 9.52
N HIS A 245 -2.11 21.07 9.02
CA HIS A 245 -1.13 20.44 8.14
C HIS A 245 -1.44 20.63 6.66
N THR A 246 -2.71 20.58 6.27
CA THR A 246 -3.11 20.57 4.84
C THR A 246 -4.15 21.64 4.46
N ALA A 247 -4.53 22.51 5.39
CA ALA A 247 -5.61 23.50 5.22
C ALA A 247 -6.96 22.88 4.78
N SER A 248 -7.19 21.59 5.09
CA SER A 248 -8.41 20.88 4.72
C SER A 248 -9.54 21.18 5.71
N MET A 249 -10.76 21.34 5.23
CA MET A 249 -11.95 21.49 6.11
C MET A 249 -12.25 20.18 6.82
N ALA A 250 -12.68 20.27 8.09
CA ALA A 250 -13.19 19.13 8.83
C ALA A 250 -14.42 18.55 8.12
N VAL A 251 -14.39 17.27 7.83
CA VAL A 251 -15.51 16.56 7.20
C VAL A 251 -16.14 15.64 8.24
N ASN A 252 -17.47 15.46 8.18
CA ASN A 252 -18.18 14.55 9.06
C ASN A 252 -17.76 13.09 8.76
N SER A 253 -17.08 12.47 9.71
CA SER A 253 -16.52 11.12 9.57
C SER A 253 -17.59 10.05 9.33
N ALA A 254 -18.80 10.22 9.88
CA ALA A 254 -19.90 9.27 9.67
C ALA A 254 -20.40 9.28 8.21
N ILE A 255 -20.49 10.48 7.60
CA ILE A 255 -20.87 10.61 6.19
C ILE A 255 -19.84 9.94 5.29
N ILE A 256 -18.55 10.18 5.55
CA ILE A 256 -17.49 9.56 4.75
C ILE A 256 -17.51 8.04 4.92
N LYS A 257 -17.63 7.56 6.16
CA LYS A 257 -17.70 6.12 6.43
C LYS A 257 -18.85 5.44 5.67
N GLY A 258 -20.04 6.05 5.69
CA GLY A 258 -21.20 5.55 4.94
C GLY A 258 -21.00 5.59 3.43
N ALA A 259 -20.45 6.68 2.90
CA ALA A 259 -20.16 6.84 1.47
C ALA A 259 -19.12 5.81 0.97
N MET A 260 -18.04 5.59 1.73
CA MET A 260 -17.01 4.59 1.43
C MET A 260 -17.60 3.17 1.44
N ALA A 261 -18.44 2.84 2.43
CA ALA A 261 -19.12 1.56 2.49
C ALA A 261 -20.04 1.33 1.27
N GLN A 262 -20.81 2.37 0.85
CA GLN A 262 -21.64 2.31 -0.36
C GLN A 262 -20.82 2.14 -1.65
N ALA A 263 -19.59 2.63 -1.66
CA ALA A 263 -18.67 2.48 -2.79
C ALA A 263 -17.92 1.15 -2.80
N GLY A 264 -18.13 0.28 -1.81
CA GLY A 264 -17.43 -1.01 -1.71
C GLY A 264 -15.96 -0.90 -1.31
N VAL A 265 -15.57 0.22 -0.73
CA VAL A 265 -14.20 0.47 -0.26
C VAL A 265 -13.95 -0.23 1.07
N VAL A 266 -12.84 -0.92 1.19
CA VAL A 266 -12.37 -1.49 2.46
C VAL A 266 -11.75 -0.39 3.29
N GLN A 267 -12.30 -0.13 4.48
CA GLN A 267 -11.84 0.95 5.35
C GLN A 267 -10.89 0.39 6.42
N ALA A 268 -9.70 0.96 6.49
CA ALA A 268 -8.73 0.68 7.53
C ALA A 268 -8.83 1.72 8.67
N ASP A 269 -8.54 1.31 9.90
CA ASP A 269 -8.55 2.19 11.06
C ASP A 269 -7.15 2.69 11.43
N ASP A 270 -6.12 1.96 11.04
CA ASP A 270 -4.72 2.31 11.25
C ASP A 270 -3.84 1.87 10.07
N PHE A 271 -2.56 2.21 10.14
CA PHE A 271 -1.58 1.92 9.08
C PHE A 271 -1.33 0.43 8.92
N LYS A 272 -1.28 -0.32 10.04
CA LYS A 272 -1.07 -1.76 9.97
C LYS A 272 -2.24 -2.45 9.29
N GLN A 273 -3.47 -2.10 9.64
CA GLN A 273 -4.65 -2.62 8.96
C GLN A 273 -4.66 -2.30 7.47
N MET A 274 -4.25 -1.09 7.07
CA MET A 274 -4.19 -0.73 5.65
C MET A 274 -3.24 -1.67 4.88
N ILE A 275 -2.09 -1.97 5.44
CA ILE A 275 -1.11 -2.87 4.82
C ILE A 275 -1.61 -4.32 4.85
N ASP A 276 -2.08 -4.82 6.00
CA ASP A 276 -2.58 -6.18 6.17
C ASP A 276 -3.77 -6.46 5.22
N PHE A 277 -4.71 -5.52 5.10
CA PHE A 277 -5.83 -5.65 4.18
C PHE A 277 -5.39 -5.61 2.72
N SER A 278 -4.44 -4.75 2.38
CA SER A 278 -3.89 -4.69 1.03
C SER A 278 -3.18 -6.01 0.66
N GLN A 279 -2.41 -6.57 1.57
CA GLN A 279 -1.75 -7.87 1.39
C GLN A 279 -2.75 -9.01 1.24
N THR A 280 -3.74 -9.07 2.14
CA THR A 280 -4.79 -10.10 2.10
C THR A 280 -5.55 -10.06 0.79
N LEU A 281 -5.94 -8.85 0.34
CA LEU A 281 -6.72 -8.68 -0.89
C LEU A 281 -5.88 -8.86 -2.16
N ALA A 282 -4.56 -8.70 -2.09
CA ALA A 282 -3.66 -9.05 -3.19
C ALA A 282 -3.61 -10.57 -3.42
N LEU A 283 -3.74 -11.36 -2.36
CA LEU A 283 -3.79 -12.82 -2.42
C LEU A 283 -5.22 -13.33 -2.67
N PHE A 284 -6.22 -12.72 -2.05
CA PHE A 284 -7.63 -13.13 -2.06
C PHE A 284 -8.53 -11.93 -2.40
N PRO A 285 -8.61 -11.51 -3.67
CA PRO A 285 -9.26 -10.25 -4.07
C PRO A 285 -10.76 -10.18 -3.74
N ASN A 286 -11.41 -11.32 -3.52
CA ASN A 286 -12.83 -11.40 -3.17
C ASN A 286 -13.09 -11.60 -1.68
N ALA A 287 -12.07 -11.65 -0.81
CA ALA A 287 -12.24 -11.90 0.61
C ALA A 287 -13.20 -10.90 1.29
N HIS A 288 -13.15 -9.63 0.90
CA HIS A 288 -14.04 -8.57 1.42
C HIS A 288 -15.53 -8.73 1.04
N ARG A 289 -15.85 -9.63 0.10
CA ARG A 289 -17.21 -9.90 -0.38
C ARG A 289 -17.83 -11.14 0.26
N CYS A 290 -17.04 -11.95 0.97
CA CYS A 290 -17.54 -13.13 1.68
C CYS A 290 -18.42 -12.68 2.85
N ARG A 291 -19.72 -13.00 2.80
CA ARG A 291 -20.67 -12.71 3.87
C ARG A 291 -21.67 -13.86 3.99
N PRO A 292 -21.90 -14.38 5.20
CA PRO A 292 -21.52 -13.85 6.52
C PRO A 292 -20.06 -14.09 6.93
N GLY A 293 -19.19 -14.69 6.11
CA GLY A 293 -17.83 -15.07 6.48
C GLY A 293 -17.85 -16.27 7.46
N ARG A 294 -18.05 -17.47 6.90
CA ARG A 294 -18.12 -18.73 7.64
C ARG A 294 -16.73 -19.29 7.87
N ILE A 295 -16.30 -19.30 9.11
CA ILE A 295 -14.90 -19.57 9.50
C ILE A 295 -14.77 -20.92 10.21
N ALA A 296 -13.78 -21.71 9.81
CA ALA A 296 -13.25 -22.77 10.65
C ALA A 296 -12.05 -22.25 11.45
N ILE A 297 -12.02 -22.54 12.75
CA ILE A 297 -10.86 -22.29 13.60
C ILE A 297 -10.15 -23.60 13.81
N VAL A 298 -8.91 -23.71 13.32
CA VAL A 298 -8.02 -24.84 13.54
C VAL A 298 -6.97 -24.41 14.55
N THR A 299 -6.93 -25.04 15.70
CA THR A 299 -6.11 -24.56 16.82
C THR A 299 -5.35 -25.71 17.51
N PHE A 300 -4.20 -25.39 18.09
CA PHE A 300 -3.46 -26.30 18.97
C PHE A 300 -3.95 -26.27 20.43
N SER A 301 -4.92 -25.41 20.75
CA SER A 301 -5.40 -25.20 22.12
C SER A 301 -6.86 -24.80 22.14
N GLY A 302 -7.67 -25.52 22.93
CA GLY A 302 -9.07 -25.18 23.13
C GLY A 302 -9.27 -23.75 23.65
N GLY A 303 -8.40 -23.27 24.54
CA GLY A 303 -8.46 -21.90 25.06
C GLY A 303 -8.26 -20.84 23.96
N ALA A 304 -7.34 -21.08 23.03
CA ALA A 304 -7.16 -20.19 21.89
C ALA A 304 -8.37 -20.22 20.95
N GLY A 305 -9.00 -21.38 20.77
CA GLY A 305 -10.24 -21.53 20.02
C GLY A 305 -11.39 -20.71 20.60
N ILE A 306 -11.58 -20.74 21.93
CA ILE A 306 -12.61 -19.98 22.64
C ILE A 306 -12.42 -18.47 22.40
N VAL A 307 -11.22 -17.95 22.66
CA VAL A 307 -10.93 -16.51 22.47
C VAL A 307 -11.14 -16.08 21.03
N SER A 308 -10.74 -16.93 20.08
CA SER A 308 -10.95 -16.62 18.65
C SER A 308 -12.42 -16.63 18.24
N SER A 309 -13.25 -17.48 18.84
CA SER A 309 -14.70 -17.45 18.61
C SER A 309 -15.33 -16.15 19.08
N ASP A 310 -14.90 -15.60 20.23
CA ASP A 310 -15.35 -14.28 20.71
C ASP A 310 -14.96 -13.16 19.74
N PHE A 311 -13.78 -13.28 19.07
CA PHE A 311 -13.37 -12.34 18.04
C PHE A 311 -14.21 -12.43 16.77
N LEU A 312 -14.59 -13.63 16.33
CA LEU A 312 -15.48 -13.80 15.18
C LEU A 312 -16.80 -13.07 15.41
N ASP A 313 -17.46 -13.28 16.53
CA ASP A 313 -18.72 -12.62 16.89
C ASP A 313 -18.58 -11.10 16.91
N ARG A 314 -17.51 -10.58 17.53
CA ARG A 314 -17.23 -9.14 17.59
C ARG A 314 -17.11 -8.50 16.21
N HIS A 315 -16.62 -9.24 15.22
CA HIS A 315 -16.44 -8.77 13.86
C HIS A 315 -17.56 -9.18 12.88
N GLY A 316 -18.64 -9.80 13.38
CA GLY A 316 -19.78 -10.22 12.57
C GLY A 316 -19.43 -11.36 11.61
N LEU A 317 -18.47 -12.21 11.99
CA LEU A 317 -18.13 -13.44 11.31
C LEU A 317 -18.83 -14.62 11.99
N ALA A 318 -19.05 -15.69 11.26
CA ALA A 318 -19.73 -16.87 11.79
C ALA A 318 -18.73 -18.01 12.04
N LEU A 319 -18.75 -18.59 13.26
CA LEU A 319 -18.15 -19.89 13.49
C LEU A 319 -19.05 -20.92 12.81
N ALA A 320 -18.56 -21.54 11.73
CA ALA A 320 -19.40 -22.38 10.87
C ALA A 320 -19.51 -23.80 11.42
N ASP A 321 -20.65 -24.44 11.18
CA ASP A 321 -20.76 -25.87 11.32
C ASP A 321 -19.98 -26.56 10.19
N LEU A 322 -19.25 -27.63 10.53
CA LEU A 322 -18.52 -28.44 9.56
C LEU A 322 -19.50 -29.40 8.85
N SER A 323 -19.27 -29.64 7.57
CA SER A 323 -20.08 -30.61 6.82
C SER A 323 -19.92 -32.03 7.40
N ALA A 324 -20.92 -32.91 7.13
CA ALA A 324 -20.86 -34.30 7.55
C ALA A 324 -19.63 -35.02 6.98
N GLU A 325 -19.29 -34.71 5.72
CA GLU A 325 -18.11 -35.25 5.04
C GLU A 325 -16.80 -34.82 5.72
N THR A 326 -16.70 -33.54 6.11
CA THR A 326 -15.56 -33.01 6.85
C THR A 326 -15.42 -33.67 8.21
N LEU A 327 -16.53 -33.78 8.96
CA LEU A 327 -16.53 -34.44 10.26
C LEU A 327 -16.12 -35.92 10.17
N GLU A 328 -16.58 -36.64 9.17
CA GLU A 328 -16.22 -38.05 8.95
C GLU A 328 -14.72 -38.17 8.59
N SER A 329 -14.22 -37.33 7.70
CA SER A 329 -12.79 -37.29 7.34
C SER A 329 -11.90 -37.04 8.57
N LEU A 330 -12.29 -36.10 9.42
CA LEU A 330 -11.49 -35.76 10.62
C LEU A 330 -11.39 -36.91 11.63
N LYS A 331 -12.33 -37.86 11.66
CA LYS A 331 -12.23 -39.05 12.52
C LYS A 331 -11.02 -39.93 12.25
N GLU A 332 -10.43 -39.85 11.07
CA GLU A 332 -9.21 -40.58 10.76
C GLU A 332 -8.01 -40.16 11.64
N VAL A 333 -7.96 -38.88 12.03
CA VAL A 333 -6.87 -38.34 12.84
C VAL A 333 -7.25 -38.10 14.30
N PHE A 334 -8.54 -37.96 14.62
CA PHE A 334 -9.04 -37.73 15.96
C PHE A 334 -9.27 -39.04 16.76
N PRO A 335 -9.03 -39.07 18.07
CA PRO A 335 -9.41 -40.20 18.91
C PRO A 335 -10.91 -40.25 19.15
N GLU A 336 -11.47 -41.46 19.33
CA GLU A 336 -12.92 -41.67 19.55
C GLU A 336 -13.51 -40.92 20.75
N TRP A 337 -12.69 -40.70 21.79
CA TRP A 337 -13.11 -40.04 23.03
C TRP A 337 -13.27 -38.50 22.87
N MET A 338 -12.77 -37.92 21.78
CA MET A 338 -12.93 -36.50 21.48
C MET A 338 -13.28 -36.32 20.00
N PRO A 339 -14.56 -36.36 19.66
CA PRO A 339 -15.00 -36.11 18.28
C PRO A 339 -14.68 -34.69 17.84
N PRO A 340 -14.31 -34.49 16.56
CA PRO A 340 -13.97 -33.16 16.04
C PRO A 340 -15.20 -32.24 16.04
N SER A 341 -14.99 -30.96 16.33
CA SER A 341 -15.97 -29.89 16.27
C SER A 341 -15.26 -28.60 15.86
N ASN A 342 -16.01 -27.56 15.47
CA ASN A 342 -15.43 -26.22 15.26
C ASN A 342 -15.69 -25.36 16.53
N PRO A 343 -14.67 -24.81 17.20
CA PRO A 343 -13.22 -24.84 16.91
C PRO A 343 -12.64 -26.25 16.94
N ILE A 344 -11.71 -26.49 15.99
CA ILE A 344 -11.05 -27.80 15.87
C ILE A 344 -9.79 -27.78 16.73
N ASP A 345 -9.89 -28.32 17.96
CA ASP A 345 -8.74 -28.47 18.85
C ASP A 345 -7.90 -29.67 18.42
N LEU A 346 -6.75 -29.39 17.80
CA LEU A 346 -5.88 -30.43 17.23
C LEU A 346 -5.06 -31.19 18.26
N TRP A 347 -5.04 -30.80 19.55
CA TRP A 347 -4.18 -31.46 20.54
C TRP A 347 -4.38 -32.99 20.58
N PRO A 348 -5.63 -33.49 20.65
CA PRO A 348 -5.85 -34.95 20.68
C PRO A 348 -5.48 -35.64 19.36
N ALA A 349 -5.68 -34.97 18.24
CA ALA A 349 -5.30 -35.48 16.92
C ALA A 349 -3.76 -35.57 16.77
N VAL A 350 -3.05 -34.57 17.29
CA VAL A 350 -1.58 -34.56 17.31
C VAL A 350 -1.02 -35.68 18.17
N GLU A 351 -1.59 -35.92 19.36
CA GLU A 351 -1.18 -37.04 20.20
C GLU A 351 -1.40 -38.38 19.51
N ARG A 352 -2.53 -38.57 18.83
CA ARG A 352 -2.85 -39.80 18.12
C ARG A 352 -2.04 -40.02 16.85
N SER A 353 -1.87 -39.00 16.05
CA SER A 353 -1.45 -39.14 14.63
C SER A 353 -0.15 -38.42 14.29
N GLY A 354 0.41 -37.64 15.21
CA GLY A 354 1.56 -36.78 15.00
C GLY A 354 1.19 -35.45 14.37
N VAL A 355 2.06 -34.44 14.54
CA VAL A 355 1.78 -33.02 14.19
C VAL A 355 1.54 -32.82 12.70
N ASP A 356 2.43 -33.31 11.84
CA ASP A 356 2.34 -33.10 10.39
C ASP A 356 1.05 -33.71 9.81
N LYS A 357 0.68 -34.94 10.26
CA LYS A 357 -0.51 -35.62 9.79
C LYS A 357 -1.78 -34.96 10.32
N ALA A 358 -1.82 -34.57 11.59
CA ALA A 358 -3.00 -33.95 12.19
C ALA A 358 -3.31 -32.60 11.54
N TYR A 359 -2.30 -31.73 11.37
CA TYR A 359 -2.48 -30.44 10.69
C TYR A 359 -2.79 -30.60 9.20
N GLY A 360 -2.00 -31.42 8.48
CA GLY A 360 -2.17 -31.59 7.02
C GLY A 360 -3.57 -32.11 6.69
N HIS A 361 -3.97 -33.24 7.28
CA HIS A 361 -5.28 -33.84 7.02
C HIS A 361 -6.45 -32.91 7.41
N THR A 362 -6.34 -32.23 8.56
CA THR A 362 -7.39 -31.28 8.99
C THR A 362 -7.52 -30.12 8.02
N LEU A 363 -6.39 -29.54 7.58
CA LEU A 363 -6.43 -28.41 6.63
C LEU A 363 -6.96 -28.82 5.28
N GLU A 364 -6.59 -29.98 4.75
CA GLU A 364 -7.16 -30.53 3.53
C GLU A 364 -8.68 -30.66 3.64
N ALA A 365 -9.18 -31.27 4.73
CA ALA A 365 -10.61 -31.45 4.95
C ALA A 365 -11.37 -30.13 5.05
N VAL A 366 -10.91 -29.17 5.87
CA VAL A 366 -11.62 -27.88 6.02
C VAL A 366 -11.49 -26.98 4.79
N CYS A 367 -10.38 -27.06 4.07
CA CYS A 367 -10.24 -26.33 2.81
C CYS A 367 -11.17 -26.85 1.71
N ALA A 368 -11.45 -28.15 1.70
CA ALA A 368 -12.39 -28.78 0.76
C ALA A 368 -13.86 -28.53 1.14
N ASP A 369 -14.17 -28.16 2.38
CA ASP A 369 -15.54 -27.98 2.87
C ASP A 369 -16.22 -26.77 2.19
N PRO A 370 -17.30 -26.96 1.38
CA PRO A 370 -17.99 -25.86 0.71
C PRO A 370 -18.79 -24.97 1.67
N GLY A 371 -19.02 -25.42 2.89
CA GLY A 371 -19.67 -24.65 3.97
C GLY A 371 -18.78 -23.54 4.56
N LEU A 372 -17.49 -23.52 4.24
CA LEU A 372 -16.50 -22.62 4.81
C LEU A 372 -15.99 -21.59 3.81
N ASP A 373 -15.86 -20.34 4.24
CA ASP A 373 -15.34 -19.24 3.43
C ASP A 373 -13.84 -18.99 3.68
N ALA A 374 -13.36 -19.28 4.91
CA ALA A 374 -11.94 -19.14 5.28
C ALA A 374 -11.60 -20.02 6.48
N VAL A 375 -10.31 -20.18 6.73
CA VAL A 375 -9.76 -20.90 7.89
C VAL A 375 -8.90 -19.93 8.72
N PHE A 376 -9.13 -19.94 10.04
CA PHE A 376 -8.23 -19.29 10.99
C PHE A 376 -7.39 -20.36 11.69
N LEU A 377 -6.11 -20.37 11.41
CA LEU A 377 -5.16 -21.39 11.85
C LEU A 377 -4.27 -20.85 12.97
N HIS A 378 -4.26 -21.51 14.11
CA HIS A 378 -3.22 -21.30 15.11
C HIS A 378 -2.15 -22.37 14.94
N ALA A 379 -0.94 -21.94 14.63
CA ALA A 379 0.20 -22.83 14.49
C ALA A 379 1.26 -22.52 15.55
N PHE A 380 1.71 -23.55 16.23
CA PHE A 380 2.83 -23.45 17.15
C PHE A 380 4.12 -23.80 16.40
N VAL A 381 5.11 -22.90 16.45
CA VAL A 381 6.39 -23.07 15.78
C VAL A 381 7.55 -22.98 16.77
N GLY A 382 8.56 -23.82 16.59
CA GLY A 382 9.79 -23.75 17.38
C GLY A 382 9.64 -24.18 18.83
N GLY A 383 9.16 -25.35 19.05
CA GLY A 383 9.15 -25.98 20.40
C GLY A 383 10.13 -27.15 20.51
N LEU A 384 10.42 -27.54 21.74
CA LEU A 384 11.19 -28.76 22.03
C LEU A 384 10.54 -30.06 21.52
N ILE A 385 9.24 -30.01 21.22
CA ILE A 385 8.42 -31.19 20.95
C ILE A 385 7.90 -31.24 19.52
N TRP A 386 7.64 -30.07 18.87
CA TRP A 386 7.00 -30.02 17.54
C TRP A 386 7.69 -29.09 16.56
N ARG A 387 7.92 -29.60 15.34
CA ARG A 387 8.31 -28.79 14.19
C ARG A 387 7.26 -28.96 13.10
N LEU A 388 6.29 -28.07 13.08
CA LEU A 388 5.29 -28.01 12.03
C LEU A 388 5.95 -27.56 10.72
N LYS A 389 5.73 -28.32 9.66
CA LYS A 389 6.18 -27.94 8.31
C LYS A 389 5.14 -27.01 7.68
N LEU A 390 5.48 -25.73 7.56
CA LEU A 390 4.56 -24.73 7.01
C LEU A 390 4.38 -24.82 5.48
N LYS A 391 5.38 -25.35 4.75
CA LYS A 391 5.32 -25.45 3.29
C LYS A 391 4.10 -26.23 2.76
N PRO A 392 3.75 -27.43 3.26
CA PRO A 392 2.54 -28.13 2.86
C PRO A 392 1.26 -27.34 3.12
N ILE A 393 1.20 -26.60 4.26
CA ILE A 393 0.05 -25.74 4.60
C ILE A 393 -0.16 -24.66 3.54
N VAL A 394 0.93 -24.01 3.13
CA VAL A 394 0.87 -22.97 2.08
C VAL A 394 0.44 -23.56 0.74
N GLU A 395 0.90 -24.78 0.40
CA GLU A 395 0.51 -25.49 -0.81
C GLU A 395 -0.98 -25.81 -0.80
N THR A 396 -1.49 -26.42 0.29
CA THR A 396 -2.93 -26.70 0.48
C THR A 396 -3.80 -25.45 0.35
N ALA A 397 -3.37 -24.32 0.97
CA ALA A 397 -4.10 -23.05 0.87
C ALA A 397 -4.18 -22.54 -0.58
N ARG A 398 -3.09 -22.64 -1.33
CA ARG A 398 -3.03 -22.21 -2.73
C ARG A 398 -3.91 -23.08 -3.64
N GLU A 399 -3.85 -24.38 -3.48
CA GLU A 399 -4.62 -25.33 -4.28
C GLU A 399 -6.13 -25.19 -4.04
N ALA A 400 -6.53 -25.02 -2.80
CA ALA A 400 -7.94 -24.84 -2.42
C ALA A 400 -8.51 -23.45 -2.84
N GLY A 401 -7.66 -22.45 -3.06
CA GLY A 401 -8.08 -21.07 -3.31
C GLY A 401 -8.86 -20.44 -2.14
N LYS A 402 -8.81 -21.06 -0.95
CA LYS A 402 -9.51 -20.62 0.25
C LYS A 402 -8.54 -19.87 1.17
N PRO A 403 -8.89 -18.68 1.68
CA PRO A 403 -8.03 -17.94 2.59
C PRO A 403 -7.71 -18.72 3.87
N ILE A 404 -6.44 -18.84 4.21
CA ILE A 404 -5.98 -19.32 5.51
C ILE A 404 -5.25 -18.17 6.19
N PHE A 405 -5.80 -17.70 7.32
CA PHE A 405 -5.17 -16.69 8.17
C PHE A 405 -4.43 -17.42 9.29
N VAL A 406 -3.13 -17.19 9.38
CA VAL A 406 -2.28 -17.95 10.31
C VAL A 406 -1.81 -17.06 11.45
N TRP A 407 -2.04 -17.50 12.68
CA TRP A 407 -1.41 -16.95 13.86
C TRP A 407 -0.29 -17.88 14.31
N LEU A 408 0.97 -17.45 14.11
CA LEU A 408 2.14 -18.19 14.53
C LEU A 408 2.50 -17.81 15.97
N ILE A 409 2.59 -18.81 16.83
CA ILE A 409 3.05 -18.66 18.21
C ILE A 409 4.29 -19.53 18.41
N GLY A 410 5.31 -18.99 19.03
CA GLY A 410 6.51 -19.73 19.35
C GLY A 410 7.78 -18.90 19.29
N ASN A 411 8.90 -19.55 18.97
CA ASN A 411 10.19 -18.90 18.91
C ASN A 411 10.29 -18.02 17.64
N GLU A 412 10.70 -16.76 17.81
CA GLU A 412 10.84 -15.79 16.70
C GLU A 412 11.72 -16.30 15.55
N LYS A 413 12.82 -17.00 15.87
CA LYS A 413 13.74 -17.55 14.85
C LYS A 413 13.11 -18.64 13.98
N ASP A 414 12.14 -19.36 14.50
CA ASP A 414 11.44 -20.44 13.80
C ASP A 414 10.17 -19.92 13.09
N ALA A 415 9.72 -18.71 13.41
CA ALA A 415 8.59 -18.05 12.79
C ALA A 415 8.98 -17.24 11.53
N GLN A 416 10.26 -16.86 11.40
CA GLN A 416 10.86 -16.20 10.24
C GLN A 416 11.23 -17.20 9.15
#